data_3e211213cccb32ccf68fc1df431a5bdf
#
_entry.id   3e211213cccb32ccf68fc1df431a5bdf
#
_cell.length_a   1.000
_cell.length_b   1.000
_cell.length_c   1.000
_cell.angle_alpha   90.00
_cell.angle_beta   90.00
_cell.angle_gamma   90.00
#
_symmetry.space_group_name_H-M   'P 1'
#
loop_
_entity.id
_entity.type
_entity.pdbx_description
1 polymer ?
#
loop_
_entity_poly.entity_id
_entity_poly.type
_entity_poly.pdbx_seq_one_letter_code
_entity_poly.pdbx_strand_id
1 'polypeptide(L)'
;MAEERKDILRYALILFAITAVVAGLLAGVNLLTKDTIAQNEVAAEQEALREVMPEAASFEALDAETAALYGVDAVYTAAGADGTAQGYCVKVSENGYGGVIQAVAGVDASGRVTGVSIISHSETPGLGANIEKESFREQYTGQGAVDVVKAGAQEGEVNAVSGATISSKALTAGVNKAVEVAAQLQSGASPTPETPEGEEAGTDE
;
A
#
# COMPACT_ATOMS: atom_id res chain seq x y z
N MET A 1 -2.16 28.04 49.24
CA MET A 1 -1.69 28.64 47.95
C MET A 1 -0.19 28.39 47.66
N ALA A 2 0.76 28.65 48.62
CA ALA A 2 2.19 28.41 48.35
C ALA A 2 2.59 26.91 48.43
N GLU A 3 1.96 26.13 49.28
CA GLU A 3 2.20 24.69 49.43
C GLU A 3 1.58 23.93 48.24
N GLU A 4 0.35 24.24 47.84
CA GLU A 4 -0.27 23.65 46.67
C GLU A 4 0.57 23.85 45.38
N ARG A 5 1.17 25.01 45.22
CA ARG A 5 2.07 25.26 44.07
C ARG A 5 3.35 24.42 44.11
N LYS A 6 3.89 24.12 45.30
CA LYS A 6 5.04 23.24 45.47
C LYS A 6 4.69 21.79 45.11
N ASP A 7 3.52 21.34 45.56
CA ASP A 7 3.05 19.98 45.25
C ASP A 7 2.77 19.81 43.75
N ILE A 8 2.13 20.79 43.10
CA ILE A 8 1.92 20.79 41.66
C ILE A 8 3.26 20.73 40.90
N LEU A 9 4.22 21.56 41.32
CA LEU A 9 5.55 21.56 40.69
C LEU A 9 6.29 20.22 40.88
N ARG A 10 6.17 19.62 42.05
CA ARG A 10 6.76 18.30 42.34
C ARG A 10 6.15 17.20 41.47
N TYR A 11 4.83 17.14 41.35
CA TYR A 11 4.18 16.16 40.48
C TYR A 11 4.46 16.39 39.00
N ALA A 12 4.50 17.64 38.57
CA ALA A 12 4.90 17.99 37.20
C ALA A 12 6.33 17.53 36.89
N LEU A 13 7.25 17.68 37.80
CA LEU A 13 8.65 17.28 37.66
C LEU A 13 8.82 15.75 37.66
N ILE A 14 8.03 15.04 38.46
CA ILE A 14 8.02 13.56 38.47
C ILE A 14 7.45 13.06 37.14
N LEU A 15 6.32 13.62 36.67
CA LEU A 15 5.74 13.25 35.39
C LEU A 15 6.69 13.52 34.23
N PHE A 16 7.32 14.70 34.23
CA PHE A 16 8.34 15.04 33.23
C PHE A 16 9.51 14.05 33.22
N ALA A 17 10.02 13.67 34.40
CA ALA A 17 11.12 12.72 34.48
C ALA A 17 10.72 11.34 33.92
N ILE A 18 9.53 10.84 34.24
CA ILE A 18 9.03 9.57 33.71
C ILE A 18 8.87 9.63 32.20
N THR A 19 8.23 10.67 31.69
CA THR A 19 8.03 10.82 30.24
C THR A 19 9.33 11.01 29.49
N ALA A 20 10.29 11.74 30.04
CA ALA A 20 11.63 11.91 29.45
C ALA A 20 12.40 10.58 29.35
N VAL A 21 12.34 9.75 30.40
CA VAL A 21 12.98 8.42 30.39
C VAL A 21 12.32 7.52 29.36
N VAL A 22 10.99 7.45 29.32
CA VAL A 22 10.25 6.64 28.33
C VAL A 22 10.53 7.11 26.91
N ALA A 23 10.47 8.42 26.65
CA ALA A 23 10.79 8.99 25.36
C ALA A 23 12.23 8.70 24.92
N GLY A 24 13.19 8.80 25.85
CA GLY A 24 14.59 8.46 25.59
C GLY A 24 14.81 6.98 25.24
N LEU A 25 14.13 6.07 25.95
CA LEU A 25 14.18 4.63 25.64
C LEU A 25 13.58 4.33 24.25
N LEU A 26 12.42 4.89 23.96
CA LEU A 26 11.77 4.72 22.65
C LEU A 26 12.64 5.28 21.51
N ALA A 27 13.21 6.47 21.68
CA ALA A 27 14.13 7.05 20.72
C ALA A 27 15.38 6.16 20.51
N GLY A 28 15.94 5.62 21.59
CA GLY A 28 17.07 4.70 21.51
C GLY A 28 16.77 3.43 20.74
N VAL A 29 15.62 2.78 21.00
CA VAL A 29 15.18 1.60 20.26
C VAL A 29 14.97 1.95 18.79
N ASN A 30 14.29 3.07 18.49
CA ASN A 30 14.05 3.51 17.11
C ASN A 30 15.37 3.74 16.34
N LEU A 31 16.37 4.35 16.98
CA LEU A 31 17.68 4.56 16.33
C LEU A 31 18.41 3.26 16.01
N LEU A 32 18.22 2.21 16.83
CA LEU A 32 18.84 0.90 16.60
C LEU A 32 18.10 0.07 15.55
N THR A 33 16.80 0.28 15.36
CA THR A 33 15.95 -0.57 14.51
C THR A 33 15.66 0.03 13.14
N LYS A 34 15.71 1.35 12.97
CA LYS A 34 15.33 2.04 11.73
C LYS A 34 16.07 1.52 10.49
N ASP A 35 17.38 1.25 10.60
CA ASP A 35 18.18 0.80 9.46
C ASP A 35 17.81 -0.64 9.06
N THR A 36 17.51 -1.50 10.06
CA THR A 36 17.04 -2.87 9.82
C THR A 36 15.64 -2.87 9.20
N ILE A 37 14.76 -1.97 9.66
CA ILE A 37 13.40 -1.80 9.09
C ILE A 37 13.52 -1.41 7.62
N ALA A 38 14.32 -0.39 7.30
CA ALA A 38 14.51 0.07 5.92
C ALA A 38 15.09 -1.04 5.00
N GLN A 39 16.03 -1.84 5.50
CA GLN A 39 16.58 -2.98 4.75
C GLN A 39 15.52 -4.06 4.51
N ASN A 40 14.69 -4.36 5.51
CA ASN A 40 13.62 -5.34 5.39
C ASN A 40 12.53 -4.85 4.40
N GLU A 41 12.20 -3.56 4.39
CA GLU A 41 11.26 -2.98 3.42
C GLU A 41 11.75 -3.15 1.99
N VAL A 42 13.01 -2.83 1.72
CA VAL A 42 13.62 -3.02 0.40
C VAL A 42 13.64 -4.51 0.01
N ALA A 43 13.96 -5.40 0.94
CA ALA A 43 13.96 -6.84 0.68
C ALA A 43 12.55 -7.36 0.38
N ALA A 44 11.55 -6.97 1.16
CA ALA A 44 10.15 -7.33 0.95
C ALA A 44 9.62 -6.80 -0.39
N GLU A 45 10.00 -5.59 -0.78
CA GLU A 45 9.63 -5.01 -2.07
C GLU A 45 10.24 -5.80 -3.24
N GLN A 46 11.52 -6.17 -3.14
CA GLN A 46 12.18 -7.00 -4.16
C GLN A 46 11.56 -8.40 -4.26
N GLU A 47 11.15 -8.98 -3.15
CA GLU A 47 10.43 -10.26 -3.12
C GLU A 47 9.05 -10.12 -3.76
N ALA A 48 8.31 -9.07 -3.41
CA ALA A 48 7.00 -8.77 -3.98
C ALA A 48 7.06 -8.60 -5.52
N LEU A 49 8.05 -7.87 -6.04
CA LEU A 49 8.23 -7.71 -7.48
C LEU A 49 8.41 -9.06 -8.20
N ARG A 50 9.21 -9.96 -7.62
CA ARG A 50 9.43 -11.30 -8.19
C ARG A 50 8.21 -12.20 -8.05
N GLU A 51 7.43 -12.04 -6.98
CA GLU A 51 6.18 -12.79 -6.77
C GLU A 51 5.13 -12.41 -7.82
N VAL A 52 4.95 -11.10 -8.08
CA VAL A 52 3.90 -10.63 -8.99
C VAL A 52 4.27 -10.78 -10.47
N MET A 53 5.57 -10.87 -10.81
CA MET A 53 6.03 -11.04 -12.20
C MET A 53 7.26 -11.96 -12.26
N PRO A 54 7.07 -13.28 -12.02
CA PRO A 54 8.17 -14.24 -11.91
C PRO A 54 8.94 -14.46 -13.21
N GLU A 55 8.36 -14.13 -14.36
CA GLU A 55 9.01 -14.25 -15.67
C GLU A 55 9.95 -13.09 -15.99
N ALA A 56 9.89 -11.99 -15.23
CA ALA A 56 10.77 -10.85 -15.41
C ALA A 56 12.19 -11.15 -14.88
N ALA A 57 13.19 -10.84 -15.69
CA ALA A 57 14.60 -11.00 -15.33
C ALA A 57 15.14 -9.76 -14.61
N SER A 58 14.56 -8.58 -14.85
CA SER A 58 14.97 -7.32 -14.24
C SER A 58 13.79 -6.38 -14.01
N PHE A 59 13.94 -5.54 -13.00
CA PHE A 59 13.00 -4.48 -12.65
C PHE A 59 13.75 -3.15 -12.60
N GLU A 60 13.31 -2.18 -13.38
CA GLU A 60 13.88 -0.84 -13.41
C GLU A 60 12.86 0.16 -12.87
N ALA A 61 13.22 0.85 -11.79
CA ALA A 61 12.34 1.82 -11.16
C ALA A 61 12.23 3.09 -12.04
N LEU A 62 11.02 3.58 -12.24
CA LEU A 62 10.80 4.94 -12.73
C LEU A 62 11.22 5.94 -11.64
N ASP A 63 11.50 7.19 -12.06
CA ASP A 63 11.81 8.22 -11.09
C ASP A 63 10.60 8.51 -10.16
N ALA A 64 10.91 8.89 -8.92
CA ALA A 64 9.89 9.07 -7.89
C ALA A 64 8.92 10.24 -8.18
N GLU A 65 9.37 11.25 -8.95
CA GLU A 65 8.50 12.37 -9.34
C GLU A 65 7.45 11.90 -10.33
N THR A 66 7.84 11.06 -11.30
CA THR A 66 6.90 10.43 -12.23
C THR A 66 5.91 9.53 -11.50
N ALA A 67 6.35 8.66 -10.58
CA ALA A 67 5.44 7.82 -9.79
C ALA A 67 4.42 8.66 -8.99
N ALA A 68 4.87 9.76 -8.38
CA ALA A 68 4.01 10.67 -7.63
C ALA A 68 2.95 11.36 -8.53
N LEU A 69 3.26 11.67 -9.79
CA LEU A 69 2.29 12.21 -10.74
C LEU A 69 1.14 11.24 -11.04
N TYR A 70 1.40 9.94 -11.00
CA TYR A 70 0.39 8.89 -11.10
C TYR A 70 -0.32 8.60 -9.77
N GLY A 71 0.09 9.25 -8.67
CA GLY A 71 -0.48 9.05 -7.34
C GLY A 71 -0.18 7.67 -6.76
N VAL A 72 0.99 7.08 -7.08
CA VAL A 72 1.45 5.79 -6.58
C VAL A 72 2.84 5.93 -5.93
N ASP A 73 3.23 4.95 -5.10
CA ASP A 73 4.48 5.04 -4.35
C ASP A 73 5.71 4.79 -5.24
N ALA A 74 5.63 3.80 -6.14
CA ALA A 74 6.68 3.49 -7.10
C ALA A 74 6.12 2.73 -8.30
N VAL A 75 6.81 2.85 -9.43
CA VAL A 75 6.53 2.08 -10.64
C VAL A 75 7.83 1.45 -11.12
N TYR A 76 7.76 0.18 -11.49
CA TYR A 76 8.88 -0.57 -12.04
C TYR A 76 8.51 -1.09 -13.43
N THR A 77 9.38 -0.86 -14.39
CA THR A 77 9.31 -1.56 -15.67
C THR A 77 9.92 -2.95 -15.52
N ALA A 78 9.17 -3.97 -15.85
CA ALA A 78 9.61 -5.35 -15.80
C ALA A 78 10.07 -5.78 -17.19
N ALA A 79 11.28 -6.32 -17.30
CA ALA A 79 11.85 -6.79 -18.56
C ALA A 79 12.30 -8.24 -18.45
N GLY A 80 12.08 -8.99 -19.55
CA GLY A 80 12.58 -10.36 -19.71
C GLY A 80 14.09 -10.43 -19.89
N ALA A 81 14.64 -11.65 -19.89
CA ALA A 81 16.06 -11.88 -20.08
C ALA A 81 16.60 -11.41 -21.44
N ASP A 82 15.74 -11.26 -22.43
CA ASP A 82 16.03 -10.73 -23.76
C ASP A 82 15.89 -9.20 -23.84
N GLY A 83 15.55 -8.54 -22.73
CA GLY A 83 15.32 -7.10 -22.65
C GLY A 83 13.95 -6.66 -23.17
N THR A 84 13.04 -7.57 -23.51
CA THR A 84 11.68 -7.21 -23.91
C THR A 84 10.88 -6.77 -22.69
N ALA A 85 10.14 -5.66 -22.82
CA ALA A 85 9.23 -5.20 -21.78
C ALA A 85 8.09 -6.21 -21.62
N GLN A 86 7.93 -6.74 -20.40
CA GLN A 86 6.85 -7.68 -20.07
C GLN A 86 5.64 -6.98 -19.46
N GLY A 87 5.85 -5.82 -18.84
CA GLY A 87 4.81 -5.05 -18.20
C GLY A 87 5.35 -4.12 -17.12
N TYR A 88 4.50 -3.78 -16.17
CA TYR A 88 4.81 -2.87 -15.09
C TYR A 88 4.44 -3.49 -13.74
N CYS A 89 5.26 -3.23 -12.72
CA CYS A 89 4.90 -3.49 -11.34
C CYS A 89 4.69 -2.16 -10.64
N VAL A 90 3.53 -1.98 -10.02
CA VAL A 90 3.14 -0.72 -9.39
C VAL A 90 2.98 -0.94 -7.89
N LYS A 91 3.72 -0.18 -7.10
CA LYS A 91 3.59 -0.13 -5.64
C LYS A 91 2.57 0.91 -5.26
N VAL A 92 1.60 0.50 -4.46
CA VAL A 92 0.47 1.33 -4.03
C VAL A 92 0.29 1.27 -2.52
N SER A 93 -0.18 2.36 -1.95
CA SER A 93 -0.57 2.48 -0.55
C SER A 93 -2.03 2.92 -0.45
N GLU A 94 -2.88 2.09 0.14
CA GLU A 94 -4.31 2.36 0.28
C GLU A 94 -4.73 2.27 1.74
N ASN A 95 -5.70 3.08 2.14
CA ASN A 95 -6.21 3.08 3.50
C ASN A 95 -7.19 1.92 3.72
N GLY A 96 -6.75 0.91 4.47
CA GLY A 96 -7.58 -0.18 4.94
C GLY A 96 -8.42 0.17 6.16
N TYR A 97 -8.85 -0.84 6.92
CA TYR A 97 -9.58 -0.65 8.17
C TYR A 97 -8.63 -0.43 9.35
N GLY A 98 -7.56 -1.21 9.45
CA GLY A 98 -6.59 -1.15 10.55
C GLY A 98 -5.45 -0.15 10.31
N GLY A 99 -5.28 0.32 9.09
CA GLY A 99 -4.21 1.23 8.68
C GLY A 99 -3.91 1.13 7.19
N VAL A 100 -2.78 1.68 6.78
CA VAL A 100 -2.33 1.63 5.40
C VAL A 100 -1.99 0.18 5.01
N ILE A 101 -2.44 -0.23 3.84
CA ILE A 101 -2.07 -1.48 3.16
C ILE A 101 -1.13 -1.10 2.03
N GLN A 102 0.10 -1.60 2.08
CA GLN A 102 1.08 -1.44 1.01
C GLN A 102 1.15 -2.72 0.19
N ALA A 103 0.97 -2.60 -1.11
CA ALA A 103 0.97 -3.74 -2.02
C ALA A 103 1.70 -3.42 -3.32
N VAL A 104 2.13 -4.46 -4.02
CA VAL A 104 2.60 -4.40 -5.40
C VAL A 104 1.62 -5.19 -6.26
N ALA A 105 1.20 -4.61 -7.35
CA ALA A 105 0.47 -5.30 -8.40
C ALA A 105 1.32 -5.34 -9.68
N GLY A 106 1.48 -6.53 -10.24
CA GLY A 106 2.07 -6.72 -11.56
C GLY A 106 0.98 -6.62 -12.64
N VAL A 107 1.27 -5.93 -13.72
CA VAL A 107 0.37 -5.79 -14.89
C VAL A 107 1.16 -6.05 -16.16
N ASP A 108 0.72 -7.00 -16.95
CA ASP A 108 1.36 -7.37 -18.20
C ASP A 108 1.15 -6.35 -19.34
N ALA A 109 1.79 -6.59 -20.47
CA ALA A 109 1.67 -5.74 -21.66
C ALA A 109 0.25 -5.74 -22.27
N SER A 110 -0.64 -6.64 -21.88
CA SER A 110 -2.05 -6.67 -22.29
C SER A 110 -2.98 -5.93 -21.32
N GLY A 111 -2.45 -5.35 -20.23
CA GLY A 111 -3.21 -4.65 -19.20
C GLY A 111 -3.88 -5.59 -18.20
N ARG A 112 -3.42 -6.84 -18.07
CA ARG A 112 -3.96 -7.81 -17.13
C ARG A 112 -3.04 -7.97 -15.94
N VAL A 113 -3.64 -8.12 -14.77
CA VAL A 113 -2.93 -8.37 -13.51
C VAL A 113 -2.25 -9.74 -13.57
N THR A 114 -0.94 -9.78 -13.37
CA THR A 114 -0.14 -11.01 -13.29
C THR A 114 -0.12 -11.59 -11.88
N GLY A 115 -0.19 -10.72 -10.88
CA GLY A 115 -0.23 -11.09 -9.47
C GLY A 115 -0.32 -9.86 -8.57
N VAL A 116 -0.66 -10.10 -7.30
CA VAL A 116 -0.72 -9.09 -6.25
C VAL A 116 0.03 -9.61 -5.04
N SER A 117 0.97 -8.82 -4.53
CA SER A 117 1.73 -9.12 -3.30
C SER A 117 1.56 -8.00 -2.29
N ILE A 118 1.36 -8.34 -1.02
CA ILE A 118 1.22 -7.36 0.07
C ILE A 118 2.56 -7.24 0.78
N ILE A 119 3.12 -6.02 0.81
CA ILE A 119 4.37 -5.73 1.48
C ILE A 119 4.16 -5.56 2.98
N SER A 120 3.13 -4.79 3.35
CA SER A 120 2.81 -4.52 4.75
C SER A 120 1.36 -4.10 4.95
N HIS A 121 0.81 -4.37 6.13
CA HIS A 121 -0.49 -3.87 6.57
C HIS A 121 -0.59 -3.87 8.10
N SER A 122 -1.59 -3.17 8.63
CA SER A 122 -1.95 -3.16 10.05
C SER A 122 -3.34 -3.72 10.32
N GLU A 123 -3.84 -4.59 9.43
CA GLU A 123 -5.16 -5.18 9.51
C GLU A 123 -5.28 -6.18 10.66
N THR A 124 -6.49 -6.36 11.18
CA THR A 124 -6.77 -7.28 12.29
C THR A 124 -6.55 -8.74 11.86
N PRO A 125 -5.71 -9.51 12.60
CA PRO A 125 -5.52 -10.94 12.37
C PRO A 125 -6.85 -11.71 12.36
N GLY A 126 -7.02 -12.59 11.38
CA GLY A 126 -8.23 -13.40 11.21
C GLY A 126 -9.41 -12.68 10.57
N LEU A 127 -9.32 -11.37 10.33
CA LEU A 127 -10.31 -10.56 9.61
C LEU A 127 -9.65 -9.90 8.40
N GLY A 128 -9.28 -8.62 8.49
CA GLY A 128 -8.67 -7.86 7.42
C GLY A 128 -7.36 -8.46 6.91
N ALA A 129 -6.54 -9.05 7.78
CA ALA A 129 -5.32 -9.75 7.41
C ALA A 129 -5.54 -10.93 6.43
N ASN A 130 -6.77 -11.42 6.29
CA ASN A 130 -7.07 -12.48 5.31
C ASN A 130 -6.93 -12.02 3.85
N ILE A 131 -6.76 -10.73 3.58
CA ILE A 131 -6.41 -10.22 2.24
C ILE A 131 -5.05 -10.75 1.76
N GLU A 132 -4.14 -11.13 2.67
CA GLU A 132 -2.84 -11.74 2.32
C GLU A 132 -2.97 -13.16 1.76
N LYS A 133 -4.10 -13.84 2.02
CA LYS A 133 -4.27 -15.21 1.55
C LYS A 133 -4.21 -15.29 0.03
N GLU A 134 -3.45 -16.25 -0.46
CA GLU A 134 -3.33 -16.55 -1.88
C GLU A 134 -4.70 -16.68 -2.55
N SER A 135 -5.63 -17.40 -1.93
CA SER A 135 -7.01 -17.57 -2.42
C SER A 135 -7.81 -16.26 -2.60
N PHE A 136 -7.41 -15.18 -1.92
CA PHE A 136 -7.97 -13.86 -2.15
C PHE A 136 -7.23 -13.13 -3.27
N ARG A 137 -5.90 -13.13 -3.23
CA ARG A 137 -5.04 -12.44 -4.19
C ARG A 137 -5.11 -13.01 -5.60
N GLU A 138 -5.25 -14.32 -5.73
CA GLU A 138 -5.41 -15.02 -7.02
C GLU A 138 -6.64 -14.57 -7.81
N GLN A 139 -7.69 -14.05 -7.15
CA GLN A 139 -8.88 -13.55 -7.84
C GLN A 139 -8.58 -12.39 -8.79
N TYR A 140 -7.50 -11.67 -8.60
CA TYR A 140 -7.10 -10.57 -9.49
C TYR A 140 -6.36 -11.06 -10.73
N THR A 141 -5.72 -12.23 -10.67
CA THR A 141 -4.84 -12.73 -11.73
C THR A 141 -5.60 -12.95 -13.03
N GLY A 142 -5.08 -12.42 -14.12
CA GLY A 142 -5.68 -12.49 -15.46
C GLY A 142 -6.81 -11.50 -15.68
N GLN A 143 -7.19 -10.71 -14.69
CA GLN A 143 -8.22 -9.67 -14.80
C GLN A 143 -7.61 -8.30 -15.10
N GLY A 144 -8.42 -7.38 -15.61
CA GLY A 144 -8.12 -5.94 -15.64
C GLY A 144 -8.59 -5.27 -14.34
N ALA A 145 -9.18 -4.08 -14.46
CA ALA A 145 -9.86 -3.45 -13.33
C ALA A 145 -11.10 -4.27 -12.90
N VAL A 146 -11.31 -4.37 -11.59
CA VAL A 146 -12.34 -5.23 -11.01
C VAL A 146 -13.16 -4.50 -9.95
N ASP A 147 -14.38 -4.96 -9.70
CA ASP A 147 -15.23 -4.52 -8.61
C ASP A 147 -15.28 -5.53 -7.46
N VAL A 148 -15.57 -5.03 -6.24
CA VAL A 148 -15.68 -5.88 -5.04
C VAL A 148 -17.13 -6.22 -4.76
N VAL A 149 -17.44 -7.50 -4.77
CA VAL A 149 -18.75 -8.04 -4.38
C VAL A 149 -18.66 -8.86 -3.09
N LYS A 150 -19.77 -9.03 -2.37
CA LYS A 150 -19.77 -9.79 -1.11
C LYS A 150 -19.59 -11.29 -1.33
N ALA A 151 -20.16 -11.82 -2.39
CA ALA A 151 -20.07 -13.23 -2.79
C ALA A 151 -20.60 -13.40 -4.21
N GLY A 152 -20.15 -14.47 -4.89
CA GLY A 152 -20.63 -14.81 -6.22
C GLY A 152 -19.99 -13.99 -7.34
N ALA A 153 -18.73 -13.57 -7.16
CA ALA A 153 -17.96 -12.81 -8.14
C ALA A 153 -17.98 -13.47 -9.52
N GLN A 154 -18.16 -12.66 -10.54
CA GLN A 154 -18.09 -13.02 -11.96
C GLN A 154 -16.81 -12.39 -12.57
N GLU A 155 -16.67 -12.50 -13.90
CA GLU A 155 -15.58 -11.81 -14.60
C GLU A 155 -15.67 -10.30 -14.37
N GLY A 156 -14.54 -9.68 -13.99
CA GLY A 156 -14.50 -8.27 -13.59
C GLY A 156 -14.90 -8.02 -12.13
N GLU A 157 -15.04 -9.08 -11.31
CA GLU A 157 -15.41 -8.97 -9.90
C GLU A 157 -14.50 -9.83 -9.01
N VAL A 158 -14.32 -9.43 -7.75
CA VAL A 158 -13.65 -10.20 -6.71
C VAL A 158 -14.54 -10.32 -5.47
N ASN A 159 -14.55 -11.52 -4.86
CA ASN A 159 -15.27 -11.72 -3.61
C ASN A 159 -14.52 -11.08 -2.45
N ALA A 160 -15.20 -10.22 -1.70
CA ALA A 160 -14.63 -9.64 -0.49
C ALA A 160 -14.34 -10.72 0.56
N VAL A 161 -13.30 -10.49 1.36
CA VAL A 161 -13.06 -11.27 2.57
C VAL A 161 -14.23 -11.06 3.53
N SER A 162 -14.83 -12.15 4.00
CA SER A 162 -15.97 -12.09 4.94
C SER A 162 -15.58 -11.33 6.21
N GLY A 163 -16.37 -10.30 6.54
CA GLY A 163 -16.11 -9.41 7.68
C GLY A 163 -15.01 -8.36 7.46
N ALA A 164 -14.38 -8.32 6.27
CA ALA A 164 -13.30 -7.37 5.97
C ALA A 164 -13.51 -6.65 4.62
N THR A 165 -14.71 -6.20 4.35
CA THR A 165 -15.06 -5.52 3.08
C THR A 165 -14.24 -4.25 2.86
N ILE A 166 -13.91 -3.49 3.92
CA ILE A 166 -13.12 -2.25 3.81
C ILE A 166 -11.70 -2.59 3.35
N SER A 167 -11.04 -3.54 3.99
CA SER A 167 -9.70 -4.00 3.62
C SER A 167 -9.66 -4.58 2.20
N SER A 168 -10.69 -5.34 1.82
CA SER A 168 -10.83 -5.88 0.45
C SER A 168 -10.99 -4.77 -0.58
N LYS A 169 -11.83 -3.78 -0.31
CA LYS A 169 -12.01 -2.61 -1.20
C LYS A 169 -10.74 -1.78 -1.33
N ALA A 170 -10.01 -1.58 -0.23
CA ALA A 170 -8.75 -0.85 -0.24
C ALA A 170 -7.72 -1.53 -1.15
N LEU A 171 -7.49 -2.84 -0.96
CA LEU A 171 -6.57 -3.57 -1.84
C LEU A 171 -7.02 -3.53 -3.31
N THR A 172 -8.33 -3.68 -3.57
CA THR A 172 -8.88 -3.61 -4.93
C THR A 172 -8.70 -2.23 -5.55
N ALA A 173 -8.88 -1.14 -4.79
CA ALA A 173 -8.62 0.22 -5.28
C ALA A 173 -7.17 0.38 -5.72
N GLY A 174 -6.21 -0.11 -4.90
CA GLY A 174 -4.80 -0.10 -5.26
C GLY A 174 -4.49 -0.93 -6.52
N VAL A 175 -5.09 -2.11 -6.65
CA VAL A 175 -4.92 -2.95 -7.86
C VAL A 175 -5.49 -2.25 -9.11
N ASN A 176 -6.68 -1.66 -9.01
CA ASN A 176 -7.29 -0.92 -10.11
C ASN A 176 -6.44 0.29 -10.52
N LYS A 177 -5.88 0.99 -9.54
CA LYS A 177 -4.96 2.10 -9.80
C LYS A 177 -3.69 1.62 -10.51
N ALA A 178 -3.15 0.47 -10.13
CA ALA A 178 -2.01 -0.12 -10.81
C ALA A 178 -2.31 -0.47 -12.27
N VAL A 179 -3.49 -1.04 -12.55
CA VAL A 179 -3.97 -1.32 -13.92
C VAL A 179 -4.08 -0.03 -14.74
N GLU A 180 -4.65 1.02 -14.15
CA GLU A 180 -4.78 2.33 -14.80
C GLU A 180 -3.42 2.94 -15.13
N VAL A 181 -2.49 2.97 -14.17
CA VAL A 181 -1.13 3.49 -14.36
C VAL A 181 -0.40 2.71 -15.46
N ALA A 182 -0.48 1.39 -15.44
CA ALA A 182 0.13 0.55 -16.46
C ALA A 182 -0.45 0.87 -17.87
N ALA A 183 -1.77 1.05 -17.99
CA ALA A 183 -2.42 1.42 -19.26
C ALA A 183 -1.99 2.81 -19.76
N GLN A 184 -1.86 3.79 -18.86
CA GLN A 184 -1.37 5.13 -19.20
C GLN A 184 0.09 5.07 -19.69
N LEU A 185 0.97 4.35 -19.02
CA LEU A 185 2.37 4.18 -19.42
C LEU A 185 2.50 3.45 -20.76
N GLN A 186 1.70 2.41 -21.01
CA GLN A 186 1.69 1.66 -22.28
C GLN A 186 1.23 2.53 -23.43
N SER A 187 0.26 3.41 -23.22
CA SER A 187 -0.25 4.32 -24.26
C SER A 187 0.63 5.55 -24.48
N GLY A 188 1.65 5.78 -23.65
CA GLY A 188 2.45 7.01 -23.65
C GLY A 188 1.67 8.25 -23.22
N ALA A 189 0.53 8.07 -22.58
CA ALA A 189 -0.27 9.16 -22.05
C ALA A 189 0.41 9.76 -20.81
N SER A 190 0.44 11.09 -20.74
CA SER A 190 0.89 11.79 -19.52
C SER A 190 -0.12 11.54 -18.40
N PRO A 191 0.34 11.47 -17.13
CA PRO A 191 -0.54 11.28 -15.99
C PRO A 191 -1.62 12.35 -15.96
N THR A 192 -2.86 11.92 -15.75
CA THR A 192 -3.96 12.84 -15.47
C THR A 192 -3.92 13.12 -13.97
N PRO A 193 -3.65 14.37 -13.52
CA PRO A 193 -3.68 14.67 -12.09
C PRO A 193 -5.08 14.38 -11.57
N GLU A 194 -5.20 13.46 -10.60
CA GLU A 194 -6.44 13.29 -9.85
C GLU A 194 -6.76 14.61 -9.15
N THR A 195 -7.83 15.26 -9.59
CA THR A 195 -8.44 16.34 -8.81
C THR A 195 -9.05 15.66 -7.58
N PRO A 196 -8.68 16.03 -6.34
CA PRO A 196 -9.35 15.50 -5.17
C PRO A 196 -10.84 15.80 -5.34
N GLU A 197 -11.68 14.76 -5.43
CA GLU A 197 -13.13 14.91 -5.48
C GLU A 197 -13.54 15.68 -4.22
N GLY A 198 -14.02 16.87 -4.46
CA GLY A 198 -14.31 17.89 -3.48
C GLY A 198 -15.38 17.44 -2.53
N GLU A 199 -15.21 17.89 -1.29
CA GLU A 199 -16.30 18.22 -0.38
C GLU A 199 -17.53 18.67 -1.15
N GLU A 200 -18.52 17.78 -1.25
CA GLU A 200 -19.89 18.25 -1.52
C GLU A 200 -20.31 19.10 -0.32
N ALA A 201 -20.14 20.40 -0.48
CA ALA A 201 -20.74 21.38 0.40
C ALA A 201 -22.26 21.16 0.35
N GLY A 202 -22.80 20.53 1.40
CA GLY A 202 -24.22 20.50 1.65
C GLY A 202 -24.71 21.93 1.75
N THR A 203 -25.40 22.40 0.73
CA THR A 203 -26.26 23.59 0.82
C THR A 203 -27.59 23.14 1.37
N ASP A 204 -27.75 23.36 2.68
CA ASP A 204 -29.09 23.44 3.30
C ASP A 204 -29.86 24.64 2.69
N GLU A 205 -31.00 24.37 2.08
CA GLU A 205 -32.19 25.26 2.03
C GLU A 205 -33.44 24.48 2.39
#